data_dd242bc68dc0aafeae06bb68909bf367
#
_entry.id   dd242bc68dc0aafeae06bb68909bf367
#
_cell.length_a   1.000
_cell.length_b   1.000
_cell.length_c   1.000
_cell.angle_alpha   90.00
_cell.angle_beta   90.00
_cell.angle_gamma   90.00
#
_symmetry.space_group_name_H-M   'P 1'
#
loop_
_entity.id
_entity.type
_entity.pdbx_description
1 polymer ?
#
loop_
_entity_poly.entity_id
_entity_poly.type
_entity_poly.pdbx_seq_one_letter_code
_entity_poly.pdbx_strand_id
1 'polypeptide(L)'
;EVARAAVETVAENFSDGVAAPLFYMLLGGAPLALAYKAVNTMDSMVGYKNDRYLYFGRAAAKLDDLANLAPARLAALCWVGAAYLTGQDGRNAWNIWRRDRRNHASPNSAQTESACAGALGVQLAGPASYFGKMVDKPAIGDPKRPVEAADIGRANKMLYGAAGLALGAGLLGRALARRK
;
A
#
# COMPACT_ATOMS: atom_id res chain seq x y z
N GLU A 1 17.42 9.24 2.92
CA GLU A 1 16.95 8.31 1.84
C GLU A 1 16.57 6.95 2.40
N VAL A 2 17.42 6.25 3.18
CA VAL A 2 17.12 4.89 3.72
C VAL A 2 15.82 4.87 4.54
N ALA A 3 15.63 5.82 5.46
CA ALA A 3 14.43 5.89 6.28
C ALA A 3 13.16 6.11 5.43
N ARG A 4 13.26 6.95 4.37
CA ARG A 4 12.16 7.17 3.43
C ARG A 4 11.78 5.89 2.71
N ALA A 5 12.76 5.21 2.12
CA ALA A 5 12.53 3.93 1.44
C ALA A 5 11.92 2.86 2.38
N ALA A 6 12.37 2.81 3.64
CA ALA A 6 11.80 1.90 4.62
C ALA A 6 10.32 2.23 4.94
N VAL A 7 9.96 3.51 5.08
CA VAL A 7 8.57 3.94 5.31
C VAL A 7 7.69 3.62 4.10
N GLU A 8 8.17 3.88 2.88
CA GLU A 8 7.50 3.51 1.62
C GLU A 8 7.23 2.00 1.57
N THR A 9 8.27 1.20 1.83
CA THR A 9 8.16 -0.26 1.87
C THR A 9 7.13 -0.77 2.88
N VAL A 10 7.09 -0.18 4.09
CA VAL A 10 6.09 -0.54 5.12
C VAL A 10 4.69 -0.23 4.63
N ALA A 11 4.47 0.94 4.02
CA ALA A 11 3.17 1.37 3.53
C ALA A 11 2.68 0.50 2.36
N GLU A 12 3.55 0.21 1.38
CA GLU A 12 3.24 -0.62 0.21
C GLU A 12 2.98 -2.08 0.61
N ASN A 13 3.87 -2.68 1.41
CA ASN A 13 3.73 -4.07 1.84
C ASN A 13 2.50 -4.33 2.71
N PHE A 14 1.95 -3.33 3.38
CA PHE A 14 0.66 -3.50 4.06
C PHE A 14 -0.45 -3.84 3.06
N SER A 15 -0.52 -3.18 1.91
CA SER A 15 -1.50 -3.49 0.87
C SER A 15 -1.33 -4.92 0.36
N ASP A 16 -0.12 -5.24 -0.12
CA ASP A 16 0.14 -6.45 -0.89
C ASP A 16 0.43 -7.69 -0.03
N GLY A 17 0.94 -7.47 1.18
CA GLY A 17 1.31 -8.52 2.11
C GLY A 17 0.28 -8.83 3.19
N VAL A 18 -0.63 -7.91 3.48
CA VAL A 18 -1.62 -8.07 4.57
C VAL A 18 -3.05 -7.87 4.08
N ALA A 19 -3.39 -6.68 3.59
CA ALA A 19 -4.76 -6.32 3.30
C ALA A 19 -5.35 -7.12 2.14
N ALA A 20 -4.62 -7.28 1.03
CA ALA A 20 -5.11 -8.02 -0.12
C ALA A 20 -5.21 -9.54 0.14
N PRO A 21 -4.20 -10.22 0.72
CA PRO A 21 -4.36 -11.62 1.12
C PRO A 21 -5.54 -11.83 2.06
N LEU A 22 -5.73 -10.95 3.05
CA LEU A 22 -6.86 -11.04 3.98
C LEU A 22 -8.20 -10.83 3.27
N PHE A 23 -8.30 -9.86 2.37
CA PHE A 23 -9.49 -9.60 1.56
C PHE A 23 -9.90 -10.85 0.76
N TYR A 24 -8.97 -11.47 0.05
CA TYR A 24 -9.23 -12.67 -0.74
C TYR A 24 -9.51 -13.90 0.13
N MET A 25 -8.88 -14.01 1.29
CA MET A 25 -9.18 -15.07 2.26
C MET A 25 -10.62 -14.96 2.79
N LEU A 26 -11.09 -13.76 3.05
CA LEU A 26 -12.47 -13.53 3.51
C LEU A 26 -13.51 -13.83 2.44
N LEU A 27 -13.18 -13.61 1.15
CA LEU A 27 -14.06 -13.88 0.01
C LEU A 27 -14.15 -15.37 -0.34
N GLY A 28 -13.03 -16.06 -0.48
CA GLY A 28 -12.96 -17.42 -1.01
C GLY A 28 -12.03 -18.36 -0.25
N GLY A 29 -11.65 -18.01 0.99
CA GLY A 29 -10.80 -18.86 1.82
C GLY A 29 -9.35 -18.93 1.33
N ALA A 30 -8.63 -19.92 1.85
CA ALA A 30 -7.22 -20.13 1.55
C ALA A 30 -6.90 -20.27 0.05
N PRO A 31 -7.71 -20.98 -0.76
CA PRO A 31 -7.42 -21.09 -2.20
C PRO A 31 -7.36 -19.74 -2.92
N LEU A 32 -8.31 -18.82 -2.62
CA LEU A 32 -8.33 -17.52 -3.28
C LEU A 32 -7.21 -16.60 -2.77
N ALA A 33 -6.87 -16.67 -1.50
CA ALA A 33 -5.72 -15.95 -0.94
C ALA A 33 -4.40 -16.42 -1.55
N LEU A 34 -4.22 -17.72 -1.77
CA LEU A 34 -3.05 -18.29 -2.43
C LEU A 34 -2.98 -17.92 -3.91
N ALA A 35 -4.13 -17.93 -4.61
CA ALA A 35 -4.21 -17.48 -6.01
C ALA A 35 -3.80 -16.02 -6.14
N TYR A 36 -4.31 -15.13 -5.27
CA TYR A 36 -3.86 -13.74 -5.22
C TYR A 36 -2.34 -13.65 -4.98
N LYS A 37 -1.83 -14.39 -3.98
CA LYS A 37 -0.39 -14.32 -3.66
C LYS A 37 0.48 -14.84 -4.80
N ALA A 38 0.03 -15.82 -5.57
CA ALA A 38 0.71 -16.27 -6.78
C ALA A 38 0.78 -15.15 -7.84
N VAL A 39 -0.32 -14.43 -8.07
CA VAL A 39 -0.36 -13.28 -8.99
C VAL A 39 0.62 -12.19 -8.54
N ASN A 40 0.56 -11.78 -7.28
CA ASN A 40 1.45 -10.78 -6.70
C ASN A 40 2.93 -11.18 -6.75
N THR A 41 3.23 -12.47 -6.52
CA THR A 41 4.59 -12.99 -6.63
C THR A 41 5.07 -13.00 -8.08
N MET A 42 4.20 -13.36 -9.04
CA MET A 42 4.56 -13.27 -10.46
C MET A 42 4.92 -11.84 -10.88
N ASP A 43 4.15 -10.84 -10.46
CA ASP A 43 4.49 -9.44 -10.75
C ASP A 43 5.86 -9.08 -10.15
N SER A 44 6.07 -9.39 -8.88
CA SER A 44 7.34 -9.10 -8.19
C SER A 44 8.55 -9.77 -8.82
N MET A 45 8.39 -10.95 -9.43
CA MET A 45 9.50 -11.70 -10.02
C MET A 45 9.74 -11.41 -11.50
N VAL A 46 8.68 -11.14 -12.28
CA VAL A 46 8.79 -11.00 -13.74
C VAL A 46 8.15 -9.73 -14.30
N GLY A 47 7.51 -8.90 -13.47
CA GLY A 47 6.85 -7.66 -13.89
C GLY A 47 7.79 -6.54 -14.37
N TYR A 48 9.09 -6.80 -14.45
CA TYR A 48 10.11 -5.84 -14.85
C TYR A 48 10.08 -5.56 -16.36
N LYS A 49 10.25 -4.28 -16.71
CA LYS A 49 10.39 -3.81 -18.11
C LYS A 49 11.82 -4.04 -18.59
N ASN A 50 12.21 -5.30 -18.79
CA ASN A 50 13.47 -5.67 -19.42
C ASN A 50 13.21 -6.51 -20.69
N ASP A 51 14.21 -6.67 -21.55
CA ASP A 51 14.05 -7.33 -22.84
C ASP A 51 13.54 -8.78 -22.72
N ARG A 52 13.87 -9.47 -21.62
CA ARG A 52 13.45 -10.85 -21.37
C ARG A 52 11.98 -10.98 -20.98
N TYR A 53 11.44 -10.02 -20.20
CA TYR A 53 10.12 -10.12 -19.58
C TYR A 53 9.13 -9.07 -20.07
N LEU A 54 9.48 -8.26 -21.08
CA LEU A 54 8.70 -7.11 -21.52
C LEU A 54 7.23 -7.43 -21.81
N TYR A 55 6.96 -8.55 -22.46
CA TYR A 55 5.59 -8.97 -22.81
C TYR A 55 4.97 -9.85 -21.74
N PHE A 56 5.69 -10.86 -21.25
CA PHE A 56 5.20 -11.79 -20.24
C PHE A 56 4.98 -11.08 -18.89
N GLY A 57 5.95 -10.30 -18.44
CA GLY A 57 5.85 -9.52 -17.20
C GLY A 57 4.75 -8.46 -17.23
N ARG A 58 4.48 -7.88 -18.41
CA ARG A 58 3.38 -6.93 -18.57
C ARG A 58 2.00 -7.56 -18.27
N ALA A 59 1.80 -8.82 -18.59
CA ALA A 59 0.57 -9.52 -18.27
C ALA A 59 0.44 -9.75 -16.76
N ALA A 60 1.53 -10.16 -16.10
CA ALA A 60 1.59 -10.34 -14.64
C ALA A 60 1.32 -9.02 -13.91
N ALA A 61 1.98 -7.92 -14.29
CA ALA A 61 1.79 -6.61 -13.70
C ALA A 61 0.35 -6.10 -13.84
N LYS A 62 -0.27 -6.26 -15.01
CA LYS A 62 -1.68 -5.86 -15.21
C LYS A 62 -2.66 -6.70 -14.41
N LEU A 63 -2.38 -7.99 -14.26
CA LEU A 63 -3.22 -8.88 -13.46
C LEU A 63 -3.12 -8.53 -11.97
N ASP A 64 -1.92 -8.24 -11.49
CA ASP A 64 -1.69 -7.76 -10.12
C ASP A 64 -2.38 -6.41 -9.89
N ASP A 65 -2.20 -5.45 -10.80
CA ASP A 65 -2.89 -4.15 -10.71
C ASP A 65 -4.41 -4.31 -10.61
N LEU A 66 -5.00 -5.21 -11.40
CA LEU A 66 -6.44 -5.48 -11.35
C LEU A 66 -6.85 -6.15 -10.03
N ALA A 67 -6.10 -7.14 -9.58
CA ALA A 67 -6.37 -7.84 -8.33
C ALA A 67 -6.27 -6.90 -7.11
N ASN A 68 -5.39 -5.91 -7.16
CA ASN A 68 -5.19 -4.95 -6.07
C ASN A 68 -6.14 -3.73 -6.11
N LEU A 69 -6.99 -3.55 -7.12
CA LEU A 69 -7.85 -2.34 -7.21
C LEU A 69 -8.72 -2.13 -5.97
N ALA A 70 -9.46 -3.12 -5.53
CA ALA A 70 -10.31 -3.00 -4.34
C ALA A 70 -9.49 -3.10 -3.03
N PRO A 71 -8.61 -4.10 -2.86
CA PRO A 71 -7.82 -4.24 -1.63
C PRO A 71 -7.00 -3.00 -1.28
N ALA A 72 -6.30 -2.39 -2.24
CA ALA A 72 -5.45 -1.23 -1.98
C ALA A 72 -6.24 -0.01 -1.46
N ARG A 73 -7.46 0.19 -1.94
CA ARG A 73 -8.33 1.28 -1.46
C ARG A 73 -8.86 1.02 -0.06
N LEU A 74 -9.25 -0.22 0.22
CA LEU A 74 -9.63 -0.64 1.57
C LEU A 74 -8.44 -0.54 2.53
N ALA A 75 -7.25 -0.94 2.09
CA ALA A 75 -6.01 -0.78 2.84
C ALA A 75 -5.75 0.69 3.21
N ALA A 76 -5.89 1.60 2.25
CA ALA A 76 -5.71 3.04 2.51
C ALA A 76 -6.72 3.57 3.53
N LEU A 77 -7.98 3.14 3.47
CA LEU A 77 -9.00 3.52 4.47
C LEU A 77 -8.65 2.98 5.86
N CYS A 78 -8.19 1.73 5.95
CA CYS A 78 -7.69 1.17 7.21
C CYS A 78 -6.47 1.94 7.72
N TRP A 79 -5.58 2.39 6.82
CA TRP A 79 -4.42 3.20 7.18
C TRP A 79 -4.82 4.56 7.74
N VAL A 80 -5.78 5.24 7.12
CA VAL A 80 -6.34 6.50 7.66
C VAL A 80 -6.95 6.28 9.04
N GLY A 81 -7.73 5.21 9.23
CA GLY A 81 -8.28 4.86 10.53
C GLY A 81 -7.20 4.58 11.58
N ALA A 82 -6.14 3.84 11.19
CA ALA A 82 -5.01 3.56 12.05
C ALA A 82 -4.22 4.80 12.44
N ALA A 83 -4.13 5.81 11.57
CA ALA A 83 -3.51 7.09 11.89
C ALA A 83 -4.22 7.75 13.09
N TYR A 84 -5.54 7.77 13.13
CA TYR A 84 -6.30 8.25 14.31
C TYR A 84 -6.02 7.41 15.55
N LEU A 85 -6.03 6.08 15.43
CA LEU A 85 -5.84 5.17 16.57
C LEU A 85 -4.44 5.25 17.18
N THR A 86 -3.44 5.59 16.37
CA THR A 86 -2.04 5.65 16.79
C THR A 86 -1.54 7.06 17.12
N GLY A 87 -2.47 8.05 17.17
CA GLY A 87 -2.14 9.44 17.50
C GLY A 87 -1.38 10.18 16.39
N GLN A 88 -1.50 9.73 15.14
CA GLN A 88 -1.00 10.45 13.97
C GLN A 88 -2.10 11.32 13.36
N ASP A 89 -1.75 12.18 12.40
CA ASP A 89 -2.71 13.08 11.76
C ASP A 89 -3.60 12.36 10.75
N GLY A 90 -4.66 11.72 11.24
CA GLY A 90 -5.63 11.00 10.41
C GLY A 90 -6.40 11.92 9.45
N ARG A 91 -6.63 13.20 9.81
CA ARG A 91 -7.29 14.18 8.92
C ARG A 91 -6.39 14.51 7.73
N ASN A 92 -5.10 14.74 7.98
CA ASN A 92 -4.13 14.99 6.91
C ASN A 92 -3.89 13.72 6.08
N ALA A 93 -3.87 12.54 6.71
CA ALA A 93 -3.82 11.25 6.00
C ALA A 93 -4.94 11.13 4.97
N TRP A 94 -6.18 11.44 5.34
CA TRP A 94 -7.32 11.44 4.44
C TRP A 94 -7.18 12.47 3.31
N ASN A 95 -6.76 13.69 3.61
CA ASN A 95 -6.61 14.76 2.62
C ASN A 95 -5.53 14.44 1.59
N ILE A 96 -4.37 13.98 2.03
CA ILE A 96 -3.26 13.60 1.16
C ILE A 96 -3.62 12.36 0.34
N TRP A 97 -4.25 11.35 0.95
CA TRP A 97 -4.74 10.20 0.20
C TRP A 97 -5.67 10.62 -0.95
N ARG A 98 -6.65 11.45 -0.70
CA ARG A 98 -7.57 11.91 -1.75
C ARG A 98 -6.87 12.68 -2.86
N ARG A 99 -5.86 13.45 -2.54
CA ARG A 99 -5.09 14.28 -3.49
C ARG A 99 -4.11 13.44 -4.30
N ASP A 100 -3.29 12.61 -3.63
CA ASP A 100 -2.08 12.01 -4.19
C ASP A 100 -2.19 10.52 -4.53
N ARG A 101 -3.30 9.87 -4.22
CA ARG A 101 -3.51 8.42 -4.44
C ARG A 101 -3.30 7.92 -5.87
N ARG A 102 -3.07 8.81 -6.82
CA ARG A 102 -2.80 8.51 -8.25
C ARG A 102 -1.40 8.92 -8.69
N ASN A 103 -0.58 9.41 -7.78
CA ASN A 103 0.77 9.89 -8.08
C ASN A 103 1.79 8.74 -8.10
N HIS A 104 1.44 7.63 -8.76
CA HIS A 104 2.34 6.50 -8.96
C HIS A 104 2.04 5.80 -10.28
N ALA A 105 3.05 5.10 -10.85
CA ALA A 105 2.88 4.34 -12.10
C ALA A 105 1.89 3.17 -11.95
N SER A 106 1.89 2.48 -10.80
CA SER A 106 0.83 1.54 -10.42
C SER A 106 -0.37 2.30 -9.85
N PRO A 107 -1.61 1.93 -10.19
CA PRO A 107 -2.82 2.56 -9.65
C PRO A 107 -3.06 2.24 -8.16
N ASN A 108 -2.24 1.36 -7.58
CA ASN A 108 -2.43 0.80 -6.24
C ASN A 108 -1.38 1.26 -5.22
N SER A 109 -0.10 1.39 -5.59
CA SER A 109 0.99 1.70 -4.64
C SER A 109 0.78 3.03 -3.91
N ALA A 110 0.41 4.09 -4.62
CA ALA A 110 0.15 5.39 -3.99
C ALA A 110 -1.05 5.40 -3.03
N GLN A 111 -1.87 4.37 -2.96
CA GLN A 111 -3.04 4.36 -2.07
C GLN A 111 -2.60 4.39 -0.59
N THR A 112 -1.78 3.46 -0.18
CA THR A 112 -1.28 3.38 1.20
C THR A 112 -0.14 4.34 1.47
N GLU A 113 0.74 4.57 0.50
CA GLU A 113 1.84 5.52 0.61
C GLU A 113 1.33 6.95 0.87
N SER A 114 0.31 7.40 0.14
CA SER A 114 -0.24 8.74 0.33
C SER A 114 -0.94 8.92 1.68
N ALA A 115 -1.66 7.89 2.16
CA ALA A 115 -2.23 7.91 3.50
C ALA A 115 -1.12 7.96 4.58
N CYS A 116 -0.04 7.21 4.41
CA CYS A 116 1.11 7.21 5.30
C CYS A 116 1.84 8.56 5.31
N ALA A 117 2.15 9.10 4.14
CA ALA A 117 2.79 10.41 3.97
C ALA A 117 1.99 11.51 4.68
N GLY A 118 0.67 11.51 4.48
CA GLY A 118 -0.24 12.44 5.13
C GLY A 118 -0.26 12.30 6.64
N ALA A 119 -0.36 11.07 7.15
CA ALA A 119 -0.36 10.78 8.58
C ALA A 119 0.90 11.27 9.29
N LEU A 120 2.06 11.09 8.65
CA LEU A 120 3.36 11.45 9.21
C LEU A 120 3.75 12.91 8.92
N GLY A 121 3.06 13.61 8.00
CA GLY A 121 3.41 14.96 7.56
C GLY A 121 4.77 15.02 6.85
N VAL A 122 5.06 14.03 6.03
CA VAL A 122 6.30 13.89 5.27
C VAL A 122 6.04 13.73 3.79
N GLN A 123 7.05 13.98 2.97
CA GLN A 123 7.01 13.67 1.55
C GLN A 123 7.69 12.33 1.30
N LEU A 124 6.98 11.45 0.59
CA LEU A 124 7.47 10.17 0.06
C LEU A 124 7.60 10.26 -1.47
N ALA A 125 8.16 9.23 -2.09
CA ALA A 125 8.46 9.20 -3.52
C ALA A 125 9.27 10.42 -3.99
N GLY A 126 8.99 10.97 -5.17
CA GLY A 126 9.77 12.06 -5.74
C GLY A 126 11.03 11.58 -6.48
N PRO A 127 11.83 12.50 -7.02
CA PRO A 127 13.04 12.16 -7.75
C PRO A 127 14.01 11.34 -6.88
N ALA A 128 14.52 10.25 -7.45
CA ALA A 128 15.46 9.37 -6.76
C ALA A 128 16.52 8.83 -7.72
N SER A 129 17.73 8.59 -7.22
CA SER A 129 18.81 8.01 -7.99
C SER A 129 18.76 6.48 -7.93
N TYR A 130 18.59 5.84 -9.07
CA TYR A 130 18.67 4.40 -9.24
C TYR A 130 19.87 4.04 -10.12
N PHE A 131 20.86 3.35 -9.56
CA PHE A 131 22.08 2.95 -10.29
C PHE A 131 22.77 4.14 -10.99
N GLY A 132 22.83 5.31 -10.34
CA GLY A 132 23.44 6.52 -10.88
C GLY A 132 22.60 7.30 -11.92
N LYS A 133 21.39 6.84 -12.19
CA LYS A 133 20.44 7.56 -13.06
C LYS A 133 19.33 8.20 -12.21
N MET A 134 19.12 9.51 -12.40
CA MET A 134 17.97 10.18 -11.81
C MET A 134 16.69 9.73 -12.51
N VAL A 135 15.75 9.21 -11.72
CA VAL A 135 14.40 8.87 -12.16
C VAL A 135 13.46 9.88 -11.54
N ASP A 136 12.77 10.62 -12.37
CA ASP A 136 11.74 11.56 -11.92
C ASP A 136 10.45 10.81 -11.63
N LYS A 137 9.98 10.89 -10.37
CA LYS A 137 8.71 10.32 -9.91
C LYS A 137 7.88 11.42 -9.27
N PRO A 138 6.56 11.41 -9.45
CA PRO A 138 5.70 12.33 -8.72
C PRO A 138 5.91 12.22 -7.20
N ALA A 139 5.94 13.35 -6.52
CA ALA A 139 6.00 13.36 -5.06
C ALA A 139 4.64 12.97 -4.46
N ILE A 140 4.68 12.35 -3.30
CA ILE A 140 3.50 11.92 -2.52
C ILE A 140 3.61 12.57 -1.14
N GLY A 141 2.58 13.33 -0.74
CA GLY A 141 2.58 14.07 0.53
C GLY A 141 3.27 15.42 0.46
N ASP A 142 3.25 16.13 1.57
CA ASP A 142 3.83 17.46 1.71
C ASP A 142 5.10 17.40 2.56
N PRO A 143 6.18 18.11 2.19
CA PRO A 143 7.44 18.11 2.93
C PRO A 143 7.35 19.01 4.17
N LYS A 144 6.40 18.78 5.10
CA LYS A 144 6.27 19.57 6.33
C LYS A 144 7.49 19.40 7.24
N ARG A 145 8.15 18.26 7.16
CA ARG A 145 9.41 17.93 7.82
C ARG A 145 10.16 16.84 7.07
N PRO A 146 11.45 16.67 7.29
CA PRO A 146 12.21 15.54 6.75
C PRO A 146 11.74 14.21 7.35
N VAL A 147 11.93 13.12 6.59
CA VAL A 147 11.70 11.75 7.10
C VAL A 147 12.83 11.38 8.05
N GLU A 148 12.49 10.88 9.22
CA GLU A 148 13.39 10.45 10.28
C GLU A 148 13.36 8.93 10.47
N ALA A 149 14.38 8.35 11.12
CA ALA A 149 14.40 6.93 11.44
C ALA A 149 13.23 6.51 12.37
N ALA A 150 12.78 7.42 13.24
CA ALA A 150 11.63 7.21 14.11
C ALA A 150 10.31 7.00 13.34
N ASP A 151 10.21 7.47 12.09
CA ASP A 151 9.01 7.30 11.26
C ASP A 151 8.80 5.86 10.83
N ILE A 152 9.86 5.05 10.76
CA ILE A 152 9.74 3.60 10.55
C ILE A 152 8.92 2.98 11.68
N GLY A 153 9.20 3.33 12.92
CA GLY A 153 8.45 2.86 14.08
C GLY A 153 7.00 3.36 14.10
N ARG A 154 6.76 4.61 13.68
CA ARG A 154 5.41 5.19 13.54
C ARG A 154 4.61 4.48 12.45
N ALA A 155 5.22 4.25 11.29
CA ALA A 155 4.62 3.53 10.17
C ALA A 155 4.27 2.07 10.56
N ASN A 156 5.18 1.37 11.26
CA ASN A 156 4.90 0.02 11.76
C ASN A 156 3.73 -0.01 12.75
N LYS A 157 3.62 0.95 13.66
CA LYS A 157 2.45 1.04 14.57
C LYS A 157 1.15 1.23 13.79
N MET A 158 1.14 2.08 12.76
CA MET A 158 0.00 2.27 11.88
C MET A 158 -0.32 1.00 11.10
N LEU A 159 0.68 0.27 10.61
CA LEU A 159 0.50 -1.01 9.91
C LEU A 159 -0.25 -2.02 10.80
N TYR A 160 0.18 -2.21 12.04
CA TYR A 160 -0.52 -3.13 12.97
C TYR A 160 -1.93 -2.65 13.29
N GLY A 161 -2.14 -1.35 13.47
CA GLY A 161 -3.46 -0.77 13.66
C GLY A 161 -4.38 -0.99 12.45
N ALA A 162 -3.86 -0.77 11.24
CA ALA A 162 -4.58 -0.97 10.00
C ALA A 162 -4.91 -2.46 9.76
N ALA A 163 -3.98 -3.36 10.10
CA ALA A 163 -4.21 -4.80 10.03
C ALA A 163 -5.35 -5.24 10.98
N GLY A 164 -5.37 -4.72 12.19
CA GLY A 164 -6.45 -4.96 13.16
C GLY A 164 -7.80 -4.45 12.65
N LEU A 165 -7.84 -3.24 12.05
CA LEU A 165 -9.05 -2.69 11.45
C LEU A 165 -9.53 -3.51 10.25
N ALA A 166 -8.63 -3.93 9.36
CA ALA A 166 -8.97 -4.74 8.20
C ALA A 166 -9.55 -6.10 8.63
N LEU A 167 -8.91 -6.78 9.60
CA LEU A 167 -9.39 -8.04 10.14
C LEU A 167 -10.75 -7.87 10.82
N GLY A 168 -10.91 -6.87 11.69
CA GLY A 168 -12.15 -6.61 12.42
C GLY A 168 -13.32 -6.31 11.48
N ALA A 169 -13.10 -5.44 10.49
CA ALA A 169 -14.10 -5.12 9.47
C ALA A 169 -14.48 -6.35 8.63
N GLY A 170 -13.50 -7.16 8.24
CA GLY A 170 -13.73 -8.39 7.48
C GLY A 170 -14.52 -9.43 8.26
N LEU A 171 -14.19 -9.68 9.52
CA LEU A 171 -14.91 -10.60 10.40
C LEU A 171 -16.35 -10.14 10.65
N LEU A 172 -16.55 -8.84 10.88
CA LEU A 172 -17.87 -8.25 11.04
C LEU A 172 -18.72 -8.43 9.78
N GLY A 173 -18.16 -8.09 8.61
CA GLY A 173 -18.84 -8.28 7.33
C GLY A 173 -19.26 -9.74 7.10
N ARG A 174 -18.38 -10.70 7.41
CA ARG A 174 -18.68 -12.13 7.31
C ARG A 174 -19.77 -12.58 8.30
N ALA A 175 -19.74 -12.06 9.53
CA ALA A 175 -20.76 -12.37 10.54
C ALA A 175 -22.14 -11.86 10.11
N LEU A 176 -22.21 -10.65 9.55
CA LEU A 176 -23.46 -10.06 9.03
C LEU A 176 -23.99 -10.82 7.82
N ALA A 177 -23.11 -11.25 6.91
CA ALA A 177 -23.50 -12.02 5.73
C ALA A 177 -24.08 -13.41 6.05
N ARG A 178 -23.64 -14.03 7.17
CA ARG A 178 -24.15 -15.33 7.63
C ARG A 178 -25.51 -15.26 8.32
N ARG A 179 -25.99 -14.08 8.68
CA ARG A 179 -27.30 -13.88 9.33
C ARG A 179 -28.47 -13.74 8.35
N LYS A 180 -28.15 -13.67 7.06
CA LYS A 180 -29.11 -13.69 5.95
C LYS A 180 -29.19 -15.10 5.33
#